data_6420b0d08383492ab8ff81b2992cdc4e
#
_entry.id   6420b0d08383492ab8ff81b2992cdc4e
#
_cell.length_a   1.000
_cell.length_b   1.000
_cell.length_c   1.000
_cell.angle_alpha   90.00
_cell.angle_beta   90.00
_cell.angle_gamma   90.00
#
_symmetry.space_group_name_H-M   'P 1'
#
loop_
_entity.id
_entity.type
_entity.pdbx_description
1 polymer ?
#
loop_
_entity_poly.entity_id
_entity_poly.type
_entity_poly.pdbx_seq_one_letter_code
_entity_poly.pdbx_strand_id
1 'polypeptide(L)'
;MIERCRGTYPVKMMCRLLQVSASGYYDWRHRPLSKRAQDNQRLLRRINVLHELSDGVHGSPRIWDDLRYEGETCSLNRVARLMKEHDIQGIPSVRKWRRRKPDQRPDHLRNHLKRDFTADEADTKWVTDITYLRTGEGWLYLAVVVDLFCGRVVGWSMSHHMDRQLVIQAVLMALSQRKSKAPLVLHSDRGSQFTSHEYQQFLAGHNITSSMSVVGSCYVNAAAESFFGVLKRERVNRRRYVTRAEARADVFDYIELAYNPRKRRKLEQLSQAALNRMSVMSGENQS
;
A
#
# COMPACT_ATOMS: atom_id res chain seq x y z
N MET A 1 10.27 28.49 32.37
CA MET A 1 10.96 28.58 33.66
C MET A 1 10.01 28.99 34.79
N ILE A 2 9.34 30.16 34.75
CA ILE A 2 8.41 30.63 35.79
C ILE A 2 7.34 29.61 36.13
N GLU A 3 6.68 29.01 35.15
CA GLU A 3 5.60 28.02 35.37
C GLU A 3 6.08 26.74 36.10
N ARG A 4 7.33 26.28 35.86
CA ARG A 4 7.89 25.13 36.59
C ARG A 4 8.22 25.42 38.05
N CYS A 5 8.54 26.70 38.38
CA CYS A 5 9.03 27.09 39.70
C CYS A 5 8.00 27.82 40.54
N ARG A 6 6.76 28.02 40.03
CA ARG A 6 5.72 28.82 40.69
C ARG A 6 5.22 28.25 42.03
N GLY A 7 5.41 26.94 42.24
CA GLY A 7 5.10 26.30 43.53
C GLY A 7 6.16 26.56 44.60
N THR A 8 7.37 26.96 44.20
CA THR A 8 8.51 27.16 45.11
C THR A 8 8.82 28.63 45.32
N TYR A 9 8.63 29.48 44.31
CA TYR A 9 8.98 30.92 44.39
C TYR A 9 7.82 31.82 43.94
N PRO A 10 7.70 33.04 44.54
CA PRO A 10 6.68 34.01 44.14
C PRO A 10 6.84 34.45 42.69
N VAL A 11 5.75 34.38 41.89
CA VAL A 11 5.76 34.73 40.45
C VAL A 11 6.29 36.14 40.21
N LYS A 12 5.89 37.13 41.04
CA LYS A 12 6.37 38.53 40.93
C LYS A 12 7.89 38.64 41.04
N MET A 13 8.50 37.88 41.95
CA MET A 13 9.95 37.87 42.14
C MET A 13 10.67 37.28 40.93
N MET A 14 10.18 36.17 40.43
CA MET A 14 10.72 35.52 39.20
C MET A 14 10.58 36.43 37.99
N CYS A 15 9.44 37.10 37.84
CA CYS A 15 9.24 38.06 36.74
C CYS A 15 10.24 39.21 36.80
N ARG A 16 10.51 39.74 38.00
CA ARG A 16 11.49 40.82 38.19
C ARG A 16 12.92 40.35 37.82
N LEU A 17 13.33 39.17 38.27
CA LEU A 17 14.65 38.59 37.97
C LEU A 17 14.85 38.30 36.48
N LEU A 18 13.80 37.87 35.80
CA LEU A 18 13.82 37.53 34.38
C LEU A 18 13.48 38.73 33.47
N GLN A 19 13.26 39.92 34.05
CA GLN A 19 12.91 41.16 33.34
C GLN A 19 11.66 41.02 32.44
N VAL A 20 10.67 40.22 32.85
CA VAL A 20 9.39 40.05 32.15
C VAL A 20 8.25 40.67 32.98
N SER A 21 7.23 41.20 32.29
CA SER A 21 6.04 41.75 32.94
C SER A 21 5.22 40.63 33.61
N ALA A 22 4.82 40.86 34.86
CA ALA A 22 3.93 39.91 35.56
C ALA A 22 2.56 39.81 34.87
N SER A 23 2.01 40.93 34.37
CA SER A 23 0.77 40.92 33.58
C SER A 23 0.94 40.09 32.30
N GLY A 24 2.05 40.33 31.56
CA GLY A 24 2.35 39.55 30.37
C GLY A 24 2.50 38.05 30.63
N TYR A 25 3.03 37.66 31.79
CA TYR A 25 3.06 36.24 32.20
C TYR A 25 1.65 35.69 32.44
N TYR A 26 0.78 36.41 33.14
CA TYR A 26 -0.59 35.96 33.38
C TYR A 26 -1.42 35.95 32.09
N ASP A 27 -1.27 36.95 31.23
CA ASP A 27 -1.90 36.97 29.90
C ASP A 27 -1.46 35.80 29.05
N TRP A 28 -0.15 35.50 29.02
CA TRP A 28 0.38 34.32 28.32
C TRP A 28 -0.21 33.02 28.89
N ARG A 29 -0.35 32.93 30.20
CA ARG A 29 -0.87 31.72 30.86
C ARG A 29 -2.36 31.50 30.60
N HIS A 30 -3.15 32.56 30.52
CA HIS A 30 -4.59 32.50 30.30
C HIS A 30 -4.97 32.59 28.81
N ARG A 31 -4.00 32.87 27.96
CA ARG A 31 -4.26 33.00 26.54
C ARG A 31 -4.79 31.68 25.95
N PRO A 32 -5.96 31.71 25.29
CA PRO A 32 -6.47 30.55 24.59
C PRO A 32 -5.49 30.11 23.49
N LEU A 33 -5.52 28.84 23.15
CA LEU A 33 -4.71 28.31 22.06
C LEU A 33 -4.97 29.10 20.77
N SER A 34 -3.92 29.41 20.04
CA SER A 34 -4.05 30.05 18.73
C SER A 34 -4.89 29.18 17.78
N LYS A 35 -5.56 29.80 16.80
CA LYS A 35 -6.33 29.09 15.78
C LYS A 35 -5.52 27.96 15.15
N ARG A 36 -4.22 28.20 14.86
CA ARG A 36 -3.30 27.21 14.32
C ARG A 36 -3.06 26.05 15.30
N ALA A 37 -2.95 26.31 16.59
CA ALA A 37 -2.76 25.29 17.61
C ALA A 37 -4.03 24.44 17.78
N GLN A 38 -5.20 25.05 17.77
CA GLN A 38 -6.49 24.36 17.80
C GLN A 38 -6.66 23.45 16.59
N ASP A 39 -6.33 23.94 15.38
CA ASP A 39 -6.40 23.16 14.15
C ASP A 39 -5.35 22.04 14.12
N ASN A 40 -4.16 22.23 14.71
CA ASN A 40 -3.18 21.16 14.89
C ASN A 40 -3.71 20.06 15.82
N GLN A 41 -4.40 20.41 16.91
CA GLN A 41 -5.00 19.42 17.80
C GLN A 41 -6.13 18.64 17.12
N ARG A 42 -6.97 19.32 16.31
CA ARG A 42 -8.00 18.66 15.50
C ARG A 42 -7.38 17.68 14.52
N LEU A 43 -6.36 18.12 13.77
CA LEU A 43 -5.68 17.31 12.80
C LEU A 43 -4.96 16.11 13.45
N LEU A 44 -4.33 16.31 14.60
CA LEU A 44 -3.68 15.25 15.35
C LEU A 44 -4.66 14.15 15.78
N ARG A 45 -5.86 14.51 16.22
CA ARG A 45 -6.91 13.53 16.54
C ARG A 45 -7.25 12.67 15.31
N ARG A 46 -7.39 13.28 14.13
CA ARG A 46 -7.63 12.52 12.90
C ARG A 46 -6.45 11.63 12.52
N ILE A 47 -5.22 12.14 12.66
CA ILE A 47 -3.99 11.34 12.42
C ILE A 47 -3.98 10.09 13.30
N ASN A 48 -4.29 10.22 14.60
CA ASN A 48 -4.36 9.07 15.52
C ASN A 48 -5.40 8.05 15.08
N VAL A 49 -6.61 8.47 14.75
CA VAL A 49 -7.68 7.59 14.28
C VAL A 49 -7.24 6.82 13.02
N LEU A 50 -6.68 7.51 12.01
CA LEU A 50 -6.22 6.88 10.79
C LEU A 50 -5.02 5.93 11.02
N HIS A 51 -4.15 6.29 11.97
CA HIS A 51 -3.02 5.44 12.34
C HIS A 51 -3.48 4.17 13.05
N GLU A 52 -4.44 4.27 13.97
CA GLU A 52 -5.08 3.12 14.63
C GLU A 52 -5.84 2.24 13.63
N LEU A 53 -6.66 2.82 12.74
CA LEU A 53 -7.37 2.10 11.67
C LEU A 53 -6.41 1.35 10.72
N SER A 54 -5.18 1.83 10.58
CA SER A 54 -4.13 1.15 9.82
C SER A 54 -3.35 0.12 10.64
N ASP A 55 -3.72 -0.14 11.89
CA ASP A 55 -3.00 -1.02 12.80
C ASP A 55 -1.53 -0.56 13.02
N GLY A 56 -1.31 0.75 13.09
CA GLY A 56 0.02 1.34 13.24
C GLY A 56 0.93 1.21 12.01
N VAL A 57 0.38 0.86 10.86
CA VAL A 57 1.16 0.62 9.63
C VAL A 57 1.49 1.91 8.89
N HIS A 58 0.54 2.85 8.82
CA HIS A 58 0.67 4.04 7.97
C HIS A 58 1.63 5.07 8.57
N GLY A 59 2.69 5.39 7.83
CA GLY A 59 3.53 6.56 8.07
C GLY A 59 2.95 7.83 7.44
N SER A 60 3.63 8.97 7.66
CA SER A 60 3.14 10.29 7.25
C SER A 60 2.69 10.42 5.78
N PRO A 61 3.32 9.79 4.77
CA PRO A 61 2.82 9.89 3.40
C PRO A 61 1.45 9.25 3.21
N ARG A 62 1.21 8.08 3.83
CA ARG A 62 -0.07 7.38 3.71
C ARG A 62 -1.17 8.05 4.54
N ILE A 63 -0.85 8.49 5.76
CA ILE A 63 -1.78 9.28 6.59
C ILE A 63 -2.18 10.56 5.87
N TRP A 64 -1.24 11.24 5.20
CA TRP A 64 -1.56 12.43 4.41
C TRP A 64 -2.48 12.11 3.22
N ASP A 65 -2.26 11.00 2.50
CA ASP A 65 -3.15 10.55 1.43
C ASP A 65 -4.56 10.24 1.95
N ASP A 66 -4.67 9.58 3.11
CA ASP A 66 -5.95 9.26 3.75
C ASP A 66 -6.69 10.55 4.18
N LEU A 67 -5.98 11.53 4.79
CA LEU A 67 -6.54 12.83 5.17
C LEU A 67 -7.04 13.61 3.95
N ARG A 68 -6.28 13.62 2.85
CA ARG A 68 -6.72 14.27 1.60
C ARG A 68 -7.97 13.61 1.02
N TYR A 69 -8.07 12.31 1.08
CA TYR A 69 -9.26 11.59 0.65
C TYR A 69 -10.49 11.95 1.48
N GLU A 70 -10.32 12.26 2.77
CA GLU A 70 -11.38 12.78 3.66
C GLU A 70 -11.68 14.27 3.44
N GLY A 71 -10.99 14.93 2.48
CA GLY A 71 -11.20 16.35 2.17
C GLY A 71 -10.36 17.33 3.02
N GLU A 72 -9.42 16.84 3.83
CA GLU A 72 -8.55 17.71 4.61
C GLU A 72 -7.50 18.42 3.74
N THR A 73 -7.38 19.74 3.94
CA THR A 73 -6.38 20.57 3.26
C THR A 73 -5.16 20.79 4.16
N CYS A 74 -4.23 19.87 4.14
CA CYS A 74 -2.99 19.97 4.90
C CYS A 74 -1.78 19.54 4.04
N SER A 75 -0.59 20.06 4.36
CA SER A 75 0.63 19.62 3.68
C SER A 75 1.21 18.36 4.32
N LEU A 76 1.88 17.54 3.51
CA LEU A 76 2.62 16.37 3.98
C LEU A 76 3.62 16.71 5.11
N ASN A 77 4.33 17.83 4.97
CA ASN A 77 5.31 18.27 5.98
C ASN A 77 4.63 18.59 7.33
N ARG A 78 3.40 19.15 7.32
CA ARG A 78 2.64 19.40 8.54
C ARG A 78 2.25 18.10 9.23
N VAL A 79 1.77 17.11 8.48
CA VAL A 79 1.42 15.78 9.00
C VAL A 79 2.68 15.10 9.55
N ALA A 80 3.79 15.08 8.80
CA ALA A 80 5.04 14.46 9.24
C ALA A 80 5.58 15.11 10.55
N ARG A 81 5.50 16.44 10.66
CA ARG A 81 5.89 17.16 11.87
C ARG A 81 5.02 16.79 13.08
N LEU A 82 3.68 16.80 12.93
CA LEU A 82 2.77 16.43 14.00
C LEU A 82 2.97 15.00 14.45
N MET A 83 3.13 14.05 13.52
CA MET A 83 3.42 12.66 13.84
C MET A 83 4.74 12.52 14.62
N LYS A 84 5.79 13.25 14.21
CA LYS A 84 7.08 13.24 14.88
C LYS A 84 7.00 13.86 16.30
N GLU A 85 6.29 14.98 16.46
CA GLU A 85 6.11 15.67 17.75
C GLU A 85 5.35 14.81 18.79
N HIS A 86 4.56 13.83 18.32
CA HIS A 86 3.74 12.95 19.16
C HIS A 86 4.14 11.47 19.07
N ASP A 87 5.37 11.18 18.63
CA ASP A 87 5.95 9.83 18.57
C ASP A 87 5.11 8.81 17.79
N ILE A 88 4.32 9.27 16.80
CA ILE A 88 3.53 8.42 15.93
C ILE A 88 4.40 7.96 14.76
N GLN A 89 4.66 6.66 14.67
CA GLN A 89 5.53 6.09 13.65
C GLN A 89 4.84 4.95 12.89
N GLY A 90 4.84 5.03 11.57
CA GLY A 90 4.44 3.90 10.73
C GLY A 90 5.57 2.89 10.52
N ILE A 91 5.25 1.76 9.92
CA ILE A 91 6.24 0.72 9.64
C ILE A 91 7.18 1.19 8.51
N PRO A 92 8.50 1.25 8.75
CA PRO A 92 9.43 1.68 7.73
C PRO A 92 9.46 0.70 6.55
N SER A 93 9.54 1.24 5.34
CA SER A 93 9.86 0.46 4.16
C SER A 93 11.31 0.02 4.23
N VAL A 94 11.57 -1.26 4.48
CA VAL A 94 12.94 -1.78 4.41
C VAL A 94 13.39 -1.72 2.96
N ARG A 95 14.18 -0.72 2.60
CA ARG A 95 14.93 -0.73 1.35
C ARG A 95 15.97 -1.85 1.44
N LYS A 96 15.67 -3.02 0.87
CA LYS A 96 16.73 -3.98 0.56
C LYS A 96 17.60 -3.30 -0.49
N TRP A 97 18.81 -2.92 -0.11
CA TRP A 97 19.85 -2.48 -1.03
C TRP A 97 20.20 -3.68 -1.92
N ARG A 98 19.50 -3.85 -3.04
CA ARG A 98 19.92 -4.79 -4.07
C ARG A 98 21.07 -4.12 -4.80
N ARG A 99 22.31 -4.54 -4.52
CA ARG A 99 23.41 -4.32 -5.46
C ARG A 99 22.96 -4.85 -6.81
N ARG A 100 22.72 -3.97 -7.77
CA ARG A 100 22.55 -4.35 -9.17
C ARG A 100 23.87 -4.98 -9.59
N LYS A 101 23.93 -6.29 -9.70
CA LYS A 101 24.99 -6.94 -10.47
C LYS A 101 24.76 -6.51 -11.92
N PRO A 102 25.80 -6.01 -12.63
CA PRO A 102 25.70 -5.78 -14.06
C PRO A 102 25.21 -7.06 -14.73
N ASP A 103 24.27 -6.93 -15.65
CA ASP A 103 23.74 -8.07 -16.39
C ASP A 103 24.81 -8.56 -17.36
N GLN A 104 25.59 -9.57 -16.97
CA GLN A 104 26.65 -10.19 -17.76
C GLN A 104 26.15 -11.28 -18.69
N ARG A 105 24.84 -11.29 -19.01
CA ARG A 105 24.26 -12.32 -19.91
C ARG A 105 24.57 -12.02 -21.37
N PRO A 106 24.97 -13.04 -22.14
CA PRO A 106 25.18 -12.90 -23.58
C PRO A 106 23.93 -12.40 -24.29
N ASP A 107 24.08 -11.54 -25.28
CA ASP A 107 22.99 -10.86 -25.98
C ASP A 107 21.98 -11.80 -26.65
N HIS A 108 22.38 -13.02 -27.02
CA HIS A 108 21.50 -14.02 -27.63
C HIS A 108 20.50 -14.68 -26.67
N LEU A 109 20.67 -14.45 -25.34
CA LEU A 109 19.71 -14.87 -24.32
C LEU A 109 18.77 -13.73 -23.88
N ARG A 110 18.85 -12.57 -24.52
CA ARG A 110 17.90 -11.47 -24.30
C ARG A 110 16.55 -11.90 -24.82
N ASN A 111 15.62 -12.05 -23.87
CA ASN A 111 14.25 -12.44 -24.11
C ASN A 111 13.58 -11.44 -25.07
N HIS A 112 13.15 -11.87 -26.25
CA HIS A 112 12.46 -11.08 -27.27
C HIS A 112 11.03 -10.63 -26.87
N LEU A 113 10.51 -11.08 -25.74
CA LEU A 113 9.42 -10.41 -25.06
C LEU A 113 10.01 -9.11 -24.46
N LYS A 114 9.94 -8.04 -25.24
CA LYS A 114 10.17 -6.67 -24.76
C LYS A 114 9.58 -6.59 -23.37
N ARG A 115 10.38 -6.26 -22.35
CA ARG A 115 10.04 -6.12 -20.92
C ARG A 115 8.92 -5.10 -20.65
N ASP A 116 7.88 -5.12 -21.45
CA ASP A 116 6.75 -4.23 -21.34
C ASP A 116 5.72 -4.88 -20.41
N PHE A 117 5.99 -4.75 -19.10
CA PHE A 117 5.04 -5.08 -18.03
C PHE A 117 4.10 -3.91 -17.75
N THR A 118 4.10 -2.90 -18.59
CA THR A 118 3.10 -1.84 -18.55
C THR A 118 1.85 -2.35 -19.27
N ALA A 119 0.72 -2.29 -18.59
CA ALA A 119 -0.57 -2.48 -19.20
C ALA A 119 -1.14 -1.10 -19.46
N ASP A 120 -1.64 -0.86 -20.67
CA ASP A 120 -2.26 0.42 -21.04
C ASP A 120 -3.70 0.49 -20.55
N GLU A 121 -4.32 -0.68 -20.34
CA GLU A 121 -5.70 -0.81 -19.88
C GLU A 121 -5.84 -1.86 -18.78
N ALA A 122 -6.84 -1.64 -17.91
CA ALA A 122 -7.19 -2.62 -16.88
C ALA A 122 -7.69 -3.94 -17.50
N ASP A 123 -7.46 -5.02 -16.80
CA ASP A 123 -7.94 -6.37 -17.14
C ASP A 123 -7.40 -6.93 -18.47
N THR A 124 -6.23 -6.46 -18.95
CA THR A 124 -5.57 -6.94 -20.17
C THR A 124 -4.32 -7.78 -19.89
N LYS A 125 -3.58 -7.44 -18.85
CA LYS A 125 -2.37 -8.16 -18.44
C LYS A 125 -2.42 -8.44 -16.94
N TRP A 126 -2.46 -9.70 -16.58
CA TRP A 126 -2.45 -10.17 -15.19
C TRP A 126 -1.17 -10.95 -14.89
N VAL A 127 -0.78 -10.95 -13.63
CA VAL A 127 0.30 -11.81 -13.12
C VAL A 127 -0.24 -12.64 -11.96
N THR A 128 0.13 -13.91 -11.90
CA THR A 128 -0.23 -14.81 -10.80
C THR A 128 0.99 -15.41 -10.14
N ASP A 129 0.90 -15.61 -8.83
CA ASP A 129 1.96 -16.22 -8.04
C ASP A 129 1.38 -16.80 -6.75
N ILE A 130 2.16 -17.67 -6.08
CA ILE A 130 1.78 -18.34 -4.84
C ILE A 130 2.75 -17.95 -3.74
N THR A 131 2.22 -17.68 -2.56
CA THR A 131 3.00 -17.57 -1.33
C THR A 131 2.43 -18.47 -0.25
N TYR A 132 3.16 -18.63 0.85
CA TYR A 132 2.73 -19.41 1.99
C TYR A 132 2.80 -18.61 3.29
N LEU A 133 1.87 -18.93 4.20
CA LEU A 133 1.74 -18.37 5.53
C LEU A 133 1.86 -19.50 6.56
N ARG A 134 2.57 -19.23 7.65
CA ARG A 134 2.69 -20.18 8.75
C ARG A 134 1.55 -19.99 9.74
N THR A 135 0.88 -21.10 10.10
CA THR A 135 -0.13 -21.15 11.15
C THR A 135 0.19 -22.26 12.15
N GLY A 136 -0.49 -22.29 13.28
CA GLY A 136 -0.39 -23.39 14.25
C GLY A 136 -0.83 -24.74 13.70
N GLU A 137 -1.73 -24.75 12.72
CA GLU A 137 -2.24 -25.93 12.00
C GLU A 137 -1.36 -26.33 10.79
N GLY A 138 -0.22 -25.66 10.57
CA GLY A 138 0.67 -25.88 9.44
C GLY A 138 0.56 -24.78 8.36
N TRP A 139 1.00 -25.10 7.15
CA TRP A 139 1.04 -24.13 6.05
C TRP A 139 -0.35 -23.81 5.50
N LEU A 140 -0.55 -22.55 5.17
CA LEU A 140 -1.65 -22.04 4.36
C LEU A 140 -1.05 -21.39 3.12
N TYR A 141 -1.44 -21.84 1.94
CA TYR A 141 -0.99 -21.30 0.67
C TYR A 141 -1.97 -20.25 0.16
N LEU A 142 -1.46 -19.17 -0.38
CA LEU A 142 -2.22 -18.07 -0.97
C LEU A 142 -1.78 -17.91 -2.42
N ALA A 143 -2.67 -18.16 -3.37
CA ALA A 143 -2.51 -17.77 -4.76
C ALA A 143 -3.18 -16.41 -4.98
N VAL A 144 -2.55 -15.53 -5.77
CA VAL A 144 -3.11 -14.23 -6.14
C VAL A 144 -3.02 -14.01 -7.64
N VAL A 145 -3.96 -13.23 -8.15
CA VAL A 145 -3.95 -12.66 -9.50
C VAL A 145 -3.91 -11.14 -9.35
N VAL A 146 -2.89 -10.51 -9.88
CA VAL A 146 -2.67 -9.06 -9.78
C VAL A 146 -2.79 -8.44 -11.18
N ASP A 147 -3.63 -7.43 -11.32
CA ASP A 147 -3.71 -6.64 -12.55
C ASP A 147 -2.52 -5.69 -12.64
N LEU A 148 -1.79 -5.75 -13.77
CA LEU A 148 -0.57 -4.96 -13.97
C LEU A 148 -0.85 -3.48 -14.20
N PHE A 149 -2.04 -3.11 -14.69
CA PHE A 149 -2.41 -1.72 -14.90
C PHE A 149 -2.54 -0.95 -13.59
N CYS A 150 -3.34 -1.46 -12.66
CA CYS A 150 -3.64 -0.77 -11.41
C CYS A 150 -2.93 -1.35 -10.19
N GLY A 151 -2.31 -2.51 -10.30
CA GLY A 151 -1.66 -3.24 -9.22
C GLY A 151 -2.63 -3.75 -8.14
N ARG A 152 -3.91 -3.93 -8.47
CA ARG A 152 -4.93 -4.53 -7.58
C ARG A 152 -4.81 -6.04 -7.62
N VAL A 153 -5.13 -6.69 -6.51
CA VAL A 153 -5.42 -8.12 -6.47
C VAL A 153 -6.84 -8.31 -6.98
N VAL A 154 -7.00 -8.84 -8.19
CA VAL A 154 -8.30 -9.05 -8.84
C VAL A 154 -8.87 -10.43 -8.57
N GLY A 155 -8.04 -11.36 -8.12
CA GLY A 155 -8.48 -12.68 -7.68
C GLY A 155 -7.48 -13.29 -6.71
N TRP A 156 -7.97 -14.11 -5.79
CA TRP A 156 -7.13 -14.82 -4.83
C TRP A 156 -7.84 -16.06 -4.30
N SER A 157 -7.07 -17.02 -3.83
CA SER A 157 -7.56 -18.24 -3.21
C SER A 157 -6.59 -18.72 -2.16
N MET A 158 -7.10 -19.42 -1.13
CA MET A 158 -6.28 -20.00 -0.07
C MET A 158 -6.62 -21.46 0.19
N SER A 159 -5.59 -22.32 0.28
CA SER A 159 -5.72 -23.74 0.57
C SER A 159 -4.60 -24.23 1.49
N HIS A 160 -4.84 -25.38 2.15
CA HIS A 160 -3.81 -26.09 2.88
C HIS A 160 -2.93 -26.95 1.97
N HIS A 161 -3.29 -27.10 0.70
CA HIS A 161 -2.50 -27.75 -0.34
C HIS A 161 -2.07 -26.75 -1.40
N MET A 162 -0.85 -26.90 -1.90
CA MET A 162 -0.31 -26.10 -3.01
C MET A 162 -0.50 -26.90 -4.31
N ASP A 163 -1.73 -26.95 -4.79
CA ASP A 163 -2.11 -27.66 -5.98
C ASP A 163 -2.61 -26.73 -7.10
N ARG A 164 -2.94 -27.30 -8.26
CA ARG A 164 -3.48 -26.56 -9.39
C ARG A 164 -4.85 -25.93 -9.10
N GLN A 165 -5.67 -26.56 -8.25
CA GLN A 165 -6.99 -26.05 -7.90
C GLN A 165 -6.90 -24.70 -7.18
N LEU A 166 -5.89 -24.52 -6.33
CA LEU A 166 -5.60 -23.26 -5.67
C LEU A 166 -5.48 -22.10 -6.69
N VAL A 167 -4.75 -22.32 -7.78
CA VAL A 167 -4.53 -21.29 -8.81
C VAL A 167 -5.76 -21.09 -9.68
N ILE A 168 -6.43 -22.16 -10.08
CA ILE A 168 -7.67 -22.13 -10.86
C ILE A 168 -8.73 -21.31 -10.15
N GLN A 169 -8.93 -21.52 -8.85
CA GLN A 169 -9.90 -20.75 -8.04
C GLN A 169 -9.55 -19.26 -7.98
N ALA A 170 -8.27 -18.90 -7.84
CA ALA A 170 -7.84 -17.52 -7.89
C ALA A 170 -8.14 -16.85 -9.24
N VAL A 171 -7.89 -17.56 -10.35
CA VAL A 171 -8.20 -17.07 -11.70
C VAL A 171 -9.71 -16.98 -11.95
N LEU A 172 -10.50 -17.96 -11.50
CA LEU A 172 -11.98 -17.92 -11.59
C LEU A 172 -12.54 -16.70 -10.86
N MET A 173 -12.06 -16.43 -9.64
CA MET A 173 -12.44 -15.23 -8.92
C MET A 173 -12.10 -13.96 -9.71
N ALA A 174 -10.90 -13.88 -10.32
CA ALA A 174 -10.51 -12.74 -11.14
C ALA A 174 -11.42 -12.58 -12.37
N LEU A 175 -11.74 -13.67 -13.05
CA LEU A 175 -12.62 -13.68 -14.23
C LEU A 175 -14.05 -13.23 -13.88
N SER A 176 -14.59 -13.63 -12.73
CA SER A 176 -15.94 -13.24 -12.29
C SER A 176 -16.09 -11.74 -12.09
N GLN A 177 -15.00 -11.04 -11.78
CA GLN A 177 -14.97 -9.58 -11.59
C GLN A 177 -14.56 -8.80 -12.83
N ARG A 178 -14.07 -9.49 -13.87
CA ARG A 178 -13.54 -8.89 -15.09
C ARG A 178 -14.65 -8.23 -15.91
N LYS A 179 -14.42 -6.97 -16.27
CA LYS A 179 -15.36 -6.19 -17.10
C LYS A 179 -14.91 -6.04 -18.55
N SER A 180 -13.60 -6.07 -18.80
CA SER A 180 -13.03 -5.93 -20.14
C SER A 180 -13.29 -7.17 -21.00
N LYS A 181 -13.59 -6.97 -22.28
CA LYS A 181 -13.67 -8.02 -23.32
C LYS A 181 -12.38 -8.11 -24.14
N ALA A 182 -11.38 -7.26 -23.88
CA ALA A 182 -10.10 -7.27 -24.57
C ALA A 182 -9.36 -8.60 -24.36
N PRO A 183 -8.43 -8.98 -25.24
CA PRO A 183 -7.57 -10.16 -25.03
C PRO A 183 -6.87 -10.08 -23.68
N LEU A 184 -6.79 -11.20 -22.97
CA LEU A 184 -6.18 -11.30 -21.65
C LEU A 184 -4.93 -12.15 -21.71
N VAL A 185 -3.83 -11.61 -21.20
CA VAL A 185 -2.58 -12.35 -20.98
C VAL A 185 -2.42 -12.58 -19.48
N LEU A 186 -2.26 -13.84 -19.07
CA LEU A 186 -1.93 -14.19 -17.69
C LEU A 186 -0.49 -14.70 -17.61
N HIS A 187 0.32 -13.99 -16.87
CA HIS A 187 1.72 -14.33 -16.69
C HIS A 187 1.94 -15.06 -15.36
N SER A 188 2.75 -16.14 -15.39
CA SER A 188 3.13 -16.92 -14.21
C SER A 188 4.60 -17.31 -14.23
N ASP A 189 5.11 -17.82 -13.13
CA ASP A 189 6.36 -18.58 -13.13
C ASP A 189 6.16 -19.98 -13.74
N ARG A 190 7.21 -20.80 -13.72
CA ARG A 190 7.18 -22.19 -14.22
C ARG A 190 6.96 -23.22 -13.12
N GLY A 191 6.24 -22.86 -12.07
CA GLY A 191 5.84 -23.82 -11.04
C GLY A 191 5.01 -24.95 -11.62
N SER A 192 5.07 -26.14 -11.03
CA SER A 192 4.34 -27.33 -11.51
C SER A 192 2.83 -27.11 -11.58
N GLN A 193 2.28 -26.22 -10.73
CA GLN A 193 0.88 -25.84 -10.71
C GLN A 193 0.46 -25.14 -12.00
N PHE A 194 1.35 -24.26 -12.55
CA PHE A 194 1.10 -23.46 -13.73
C PHE A 194 1.38 -24.20 -15.04
N THR A 195 2.26 -25.21 -15.01
CA THR A 195 2.62 -26.02 -16.19
C THR A 195 1.74 -27.23 -16.37
N SER A 196 0.84 -27.55 -15.44
CA SER A 196 -0.06 -28.70 -15.52
C SER A 196 -0.98 -28.60 -16.76
N HIS A 197 -1.22 -29.72 -17.42
CA HIS A 197 -2.08 -29.79 -18.61
C HIS A 197 -3.50 -29.25 -18.31
N GLU A 198 -4.06 -29.61 -17.18
CA GLU A 198 -5.39 -29.16 -16.75
C GLU A 198 -5.46 -27.64 -16.58
N TYR A 199 -4.43 -27.02 -15.99
CA TYR A 199 -4.39 -25.56 -15.87
C TYR A 199 -4.28 -24.88 -17.24
N GLN A 200 -3.45 -25.41 -18.15
CA GLN A 200 -3.33 -24.86 -19.50
C GLN A 200 -4.61 -25.03 -20.32
N GLN A 201 -5.30 -26.16 -20.20
CA GLN A 201 -6.63 -26.36 -20.81
C GLN A 201 -7.66 -25.39 -20.23
N PHE A 202 -7.65 -25.18 -18.92
CA PHE A 202 -8.51 -24.21 -18.27
C PHE A 202 -8.30 -22.79 -18.82
N LEU A 203 -7.06 -22.33 -18.96
CA LEU A 203 -6.75 -21.01 -19.54
C LEU A 203 -7.23 -20.90 -21.00
N ALA A 204 -6.97 -21.92 -21.81
CA ALA A 204 -7.40 -21.97 -23.21
C ALA A 204 -8.93 -21.93 -23.35
N GLY A 205 -9.66 -22.67 -22.51
CA GLY A 205 -11.12 -22.67 -22.46
C GLY A 205 -11.75 -21.33 -22.07
N HIS A 206 -10.98 -20.44 -21.41
CA HIS A 206 -11.41 -19.09 -21.06
C HIS A 206 -10.80 -17.99 -21.94
N ASN A 207 -10.20 -18.36 -23.08
CA ASN A 207 -9.53 -17.44 -24.02
C ASN A 207 -8.44 -16.58 -23.33
N ILE A 208 -7.70 -17.16 -22.38
CA ILE A 208 -6.58 -16.52 -21.70
C ILE A 208 -5.27 -16.97 -22.34
N THR A 209 -4.48 -16.03 -22.82
CA THR A 209 -3.14 -16.31 -23.33
C THR A 209 -2.18 -16.55 -22.17
N SER A 210 -1.66 -17.77 -22.04
CA SER A 210 -0.65 -18.12 -21.05
C SER A 210 0.70 -17.52 -21.44
N SER A 211 1.36 -16.85 -20.51
CA SER A 211 2.72 -16.34 -20.63
C SER A 211 3.56 -16.81 -19.46
N MET A 212 4.71 -17.41 -19.73
CA MET A 212 5.60 -17.93 -18.68
C MET A 212 6.97 -17.30 -18.74
N SER A 213 7.55 -17.01 -17.57
CA SER A 213 8.93 -16.51 -17.50
C SER A 213 9.94 -17.53 -18.06
N VAL A 214 10.97 -17.02 -18.75
CA VAL A 214 12.15 -17.83 -19.06
C VAL A 214 12.90 -18.11 -17.75
N VAL A 215 13.46 -19.32 -17.62
CA VAL A 215 14.25 -19.74 -16.46
C VAL A 215 15.30 -18.66 -16.12
N GLY A 216 15.25 -18.15 -14.86
CA GLY A 216 16.21 -17.16 -14.38
C GLY A 216 15.82 -15.68 -14.57
N SER A 217 14.63 -15.38 -15.10
CA SER A 217 14.12 -13.99 -15.20
C SER A 217 13.27 -13.62 -13.99
N CYS A 218 13.92 -13.05 -12.96
CA CYS A 218 13.25 -12.60 -11.71
C CYS A 218 12.37 -11.35 -11.86
N TYR A 219 12.29 -10.75 -13.04
CA TYR A 219 11.60 -9.45 -13.21
C TYR A 219 10.12 -9.58 -13.54
N VAL A 220 9.70 -10.77 -13.90
CA VAL A 220 8.39 -11.01 -14.49
C VAL A 220 7.27 -11.10 -13.45
N ASN A 221 7.61 -11.45 -12.21
CA ASN A 221 6.66 -11.59 -11.11
C ASN A 221 6.71 -10.44 -10.10
N ALA A 222 7.40 -9.33 -10.46
CA ALA A 222 7.68 -8.23 -9.55
C ALA A 222 6.41 -7.61 -8.92
N ALA A 223 5.27 -7.62 -9.62
CA ALA A 223 4.02 -7.08 -9.08
C ALA A 223 3.44 -7.98 -7.97
N ALA A 224 3.41 -9.29 -8.19
CA ALA A 224 2.97 -10.25 -7.18
C ALA A 224 3.96 -10.35 -6.01
N GLU A 225 5.28 -10.38 -6.29
CA GLU A 225 6.32 -10.31 -5.25
C GLU A 225 6.22 -9.03 -4.41
N SER A 226 5.95 -7.89 -5.05
CA SER A 226 5.74 -6.61 -4.38
C SER A 226 4.53 -6.67 -3.45
N PHE A 227 3.40 -7.22 -3.92
CA PHE A 227 2.22 -7.43 -3.10
C PHE A 227 2.52 -8.32 -1.91
N PHE A 228 3.14 -9.49 -2.10
CA PHE A 228 3.50 -10.40 -1.02
C PHE A 228 4.46 -9.76 -0.01
N GLY A 229 5.43 -8.99 -0.50
CA GLY A 229 6.34 -8.25 0.37
C GLY A 229 5.63 -7.24 1.27
N VAL A 230 4.62 -6.56 0.73
CA VAL A 230 3.79 -5.61 1.47
C VAL A 230 2.86 -6.32 2.44
N LEU A 231 2.12 -7.37 2.00
CA LEU A 231 1.26 -8.20 2.83
C LEU A 231 2.02 -8.78 4.03
N LYS A 232 3.17 -9.41 3.77
CA LYS A 232 3.99 -10.01 4.85
C LYS A 232 4.48 -8.96 5.84
N ARG A 233 4.96 -7.82 5.38
CA ARG A 233 5.46 -6.76 6.24
C ARG A 233 4.36 -6.10 7.06
N GLU A 234 3.21 -5.83 6.45
CA GLU A 234 2.14 -5.05 7.06
C GLU A 234 1.20 -5.88 7.94
N ARG A 235 1.10 -7.19 7.67
CA ARG A 235 0.18 -8.10 8.39
C ARG A 235 0.85 -9.36 8.89
N VAL A 236 1.24 -10.27 7.99
CA VAL A 236 1.57 -11.65 8.31
C VAL A 236 2.73 -11.77 9.30
N ASN A 237 3.81 -11.01 9.11
CA ASN A 237 4.99 -11.08 9.99
C ASN A 237 4.78 -10.41 11.36
N ARG A 238 3.65 -9.74 11.56
CA ARG A 238 3.31 -9.06 12.82
C ARG A 238 2.37 -9.87 13.70
N ARG A 239 1.84 -10.97 13.18
CA ARG A 239 0.81 -11.78 13.83
C ARG A 239 1.25 -13.24 13.91
N ARG A 240 0.73 -13.94 14.91
CA ARG A 240 0.86 -15.39 15.02
C ARG A 240 -0.54 -15.96 14.89
N TYR A 241 -0.79 -16.66 13.80
CA TYR A 241 -2.07 -17.31 13.56
C TYR A 241 -2.09 -18.67 14.22
N VAL A 242 -3.06 -18.92 15.06
CA VAL A 242 -3.26 -20.24 15.70
C VAL A 242 -3.88 -21.19 14.67
N THR A 243 -4.87 -20.72 13.92
CA THR A 243 -5.60 -21.51 12.93
C THR A 243 -5.45 -20.96 11.51
N ARG A 244 -5.69 -21.82 10.52
CA ARG A 244 -5.80 -21.40 9.12
C ARG A 244 -7.00 -20.48 8.88
N ALA A 245 -8.09 -20.66 9.62
CA ALA A 245 -9.28 -19.84 9.53
C ALA A 245 -8.99 -18.39 9.94
N GLU A 246 -8.26 -18.19 11.04
CA GLU A 246 -7.79 -16.87 11.48
C GLU A 246 -6.92 -16.19 10.41
N ALA A 247 -5.95 -16.91 9.86
CA ALA A 247 -5.08 -16.39 8.80
C ALA A 247 -5.86 -16.02 7.54
N ARG A 248 -6.88 -16.81 7.16
CA ARG A 248 -7.75 -16.52 6.02
C ARG A 248 -8.55 -15.23 6.22
N ALA A 249 -9.17 -15.06 7.38
CA ALA A 249 -9.94 -13.86 7.70
C ALA A 249 -9.05 -12.62 7.66
N ASP A 250 -7.87 -12.66 8.26
CA ASP A 250 -6.95 -11.52 8.29
C ASP A 250 -6.40 -11.14 6.91
N VAL A 251 -6.09 -12.13 6.06
CA VAL A 251 -5.65 -11.88 4.67
C VAL A 251 -6.79 -11.35 3.82
N PHE A 252 -8.02 -11.86 4.00
CA PHE A 252 -9.23 -11.35 3.36
C PHE A 252 -9.41 -9.86 3.68
N ASP A 253 -9.42 -9.51 4.96
CA ASP A 253 -9.58 -8.12 5.41
C ASP A 253 -8.47 -7.22 4.85
N TYR A 254 -7.24 -7.72 4.82
CA TYR A 254 -6.13 -6.97 4.27
C TYR A 254 -6.30 -6.70 2.77
N ILE A 255 -6.65 -7.70 1.97
CA ILE A 255 -6.82 -7.56 0.53
C ILE A 255 -8.00 -6.65 0.21
N GLU A 256 -9.18 -6.94 0.78
CA GLU A 256 -10.43 -6.32 0.37
C GLU A 256 -10.68 -4.97 1.05
N LEU A 257 -10.30 -4.82 2.32
CA LEU A 257 -10.61 -3.61 3.09
C LEU A 257 -9.41 -2.63 3.17
N ALA A 258 -8.17 -3.10 2.99
CA ALA A 258 -7.01 -2.25 3.11
C ALA A 258 -6.25 -2.04 1.78
N TYR A 259 -5.81 -3.11 1.12
CA TYR A 259 -4.92 -3.03 -0.05
C TYR A 259 -5.65 -2.58 -1.32
N ASN A 260 -6.71 -3.26 -1.73
CA ASN A 260 -7.47 -2.96 -2.93
C ASN A 260 -8.12 -1.57 -2.92
N PRO A 261 -8.75 -1.10 -1.83
CA PRO A 261 -9.29 0.26 -1.76
C PRO A 261 -8.23 1.34 -1.96
N ARG A 262 -7.02 1.16 -1.39
CA ARG A 262 -5.91 2.10 -1.61
C ARG A 262 -5.47 2.16 -3.08
N LYS A 263 -5.44 1.01 -3.76
CA LYS A 263 -5.10 0.95 -5.18
C LYS A 263 -6.15 1.63 -6.06
N ARG A 264 -7.44 1.48 -5.74
CA ARG A 264 -8.55 2.18 -6.42
C ARG A 264 -8.42 3.69 -6.26
N ARG A 265 -8.28 4.17 -5.02
CA ARG A 265 -8.11 5.61 -4.72
C ARG A 265 -6.95 6.24 -5.50
N LYS A 266 -5.81 5.56 -5.55
CA LYS A 266 -4.66 6.03 -6.29
C LYS A 266 -4.94 6.14 -7.81
N LEU A 267 -5.66 5.18 -8.37
CA LEU A 267 -6.04 5.18 -9.79
C LEU A 267 -7.00 6.35 -10.10
N GLU A 268 -8.00 6.56 -9.25
CA GLU A 268 -8.94 7.68 -9.35
C GLU A 268 -8.24 9.04 -9.31
N GLN A 269 -7.29 9.20 -8.38
CA GLN A 269 -6.48 10.42 -8.28
C GLN A 269 -5.63 10.67 -9.54
N LEU A 270 -5.03 9.63 -10.11
CA LEU A 270 -4.24 9.74 -11.34
C LEU A 270 -5.12 10.08 -12.54
N SER A 271 -6.30 9.47 -12.66
CA SER A 271 -7.27 9.77 -13.72
C SER A 271 -7.77 11.20 -13.63
N GLN A 272 -8.11 11.67 -12.43
CA GLN A 272 -8.54 13.06 -12.23
C GLN A 272 -7.44 14.06 -12.53
N ALA A 273 -6.19 13.77 -12.14
CA ALA A 273 -5.05 14.62 -12.46
C ALA A 273 -4.77 14.68 -13.98
N ALA A 274 -4.97 13.57 -14.70
CA ALA A 274 -4.85 13.54 -16.16
C ALA A 274 -5.93 14.38 -16.82
N LEU A 275 -7.19 14.25 -16.40
CA LEU A 275 -8.30 15.07 -16.91
C LEU A 275 -8.08 16.56 -16.67
N ASN A 276 -7.62 16.94 -15.47
CA ASN A 276 -7.35 18.35 -15.16
C ASN A 276 -6.20 18.93 -16.01
N ARG A 277 -5.18 18.13 -16.35
CA ARG A 277 -4.11 18.58 -17.27
C ARG A 277 -4.63 18.81 -18.68
N MET A 278 -5.49 17.92 -19.18
CA MET A 278 -6.08 18.07 -20.52
C MET A 278 -6.98 19.31 -20.61
N SER A 279 -7.76 19.62 -19.57
CA SER A 279 -8.61 20.82 -19.53
C SER A 279 -7.81 22.12 -19.50
N VAL A 280 -6.67 22.16 -18.81
CA VAL A 280 -5.76 23.32 -18.82
C VAL A 280 -5.15 23.52 -20.19
N MET A 281 -4.66 22.45 -20.84
CA MET A 281 -4.07 22.56 -22.20
C MET A 281 -5.10 22.96 -23.28
N SER A 282 -6.37 22.57 -23.12
CA SER A 282 -7.45 23.00 -24.05
C SER A 282 -7.92 24.44 -23.80
N GLY A 283 -7.75 24.96 -22.58
CA GLY A 283 -8.07 26.36 -22.25
C GLY A 283 -7.03 27.36 -22.74
N GLU A 284 -5.75 26.97 -22.82
CA GLU A 284 -4.67 27.85 -23.33
C GLU A 284 -4.67 28.01 -24.87
N ASN A 285 -5.37 27.15 -25.62
CA ASN A 285 -5.50 27.27 -27.08
C ASN A 285 -6.69 28.16 -27.54
N GLN A 286 -7.39 28.81 -26.61
CA GLN A 286 -8.53 29.71 -26.92
C GLN A 286 -8.30 31.18 -26.53
N SER A 287 -7.06 31.54 -26.17
CA SER A 287 -6.69 32.94 -25.85
C SER A 287 -5.65 33.50 -26.82
#